data_45cf40af23790ec0d897805f0fb6c12e
#
_entry.id   45cf40af23790ec0d897805f0fb6c12e
#
_cell.length_a   1.000
_cell.length_b   1.000
_cell.length_c   1.000
_cell.angle_alpha   90.00
_cell.angle_beta   90.00
_cell.angle_gamma   90.00
#
_symmetry.space_group_name_H-M   'P 1'
#
loop_
_entity.id
_entity.type
_entity.pdbx_description
1 polymer ?
#
loop_
_entity_poly.entity_id
_entity_poly.type
_entity_poly.pdbx_seq_one_letter_code
_entity_poly.pdbx_strand_id
1 'polypeptide(L)'
;MARTLIAFFSRADENYFGRAMRYVKVGNTETVCGIMKDLIDADTFKIEMKDPYSPVYMTCIEEAKKDLRAKARPELVSMPDSIDAYDTVILAYPNYWGTMPMAVFTFLEHYDFNGKTILPLCTNEGSGMGKSERDIKKTCPGAVVKGGLPITGSMAGESRETLKRWLKANRLI
;
A
#
# COMPACT_ATOMS: atom_id res chain seq x y z
N MET A 1 -2.29 9.08 23.35
CA MET A 1 -3.23 8.66 22.28
C MET A 1 -2.51 7.78 21.29
N ALA A 2 -3.18 6.74 20.81
CA ALA A 2 -2.64 5.90 19.74
C ALA A 2 -2.44 6.73 18.47
N ARG A 3 -1.24 6.66 17.88
CA ARG A 3 -0.92 7.37 16.63
C ARG A 3 -0.96 6.42 15.46
N THR A 4 -1.47 6.91 14.35
CA THR A 4 -1.60 6.15 13.11
C THR A 4 -0.69 6.71 12.02
N LEU A 5 0.01 5.83 11.33
CA LEU A 5 0.75 6.13 10.11
C LEU A 5 0.03 5.49 8.91
N ILE A 6 -0.18 6.24 7.86
CA ILE A 6 -0.59 5.73 6.55
C ILE A 6 0.67 5.64 5.69
N ALA A 7 1.23 4.44 5.58
CA ALA A 7 2.36 4.16 4.70
C ALA A 7 1.84 3.54 3.40
N PHE A 8 2.21 4.10 2.26
CA PHE A 8 1.65 3.65 0.99
C PHE A 8 2.63 3.71 -0.18
N PHE A 9 2.47 2.76 -1.09
CA PHE A 9 3.06 2.78 -2.42
C PHE A 9 1.95 3.06 -3.42
N SER A 10 2.17 3.97 -4.35
CA SER A 10 1.21 4.30 -5.40
C SER A 10 1.89 4.47 -6.75
N ARG A 11 1.19 4.11 -7.81
CA ARG A 11 1.67 4.30 -9.17
C ARG A 11 0.84 5.37 -9.88
N ALA A 12 1.48 6.48 -10.22
CA ALA A 12 1.01 7.41 -11.24
C ALA A 12 1.29 6.84 -12.64
N ASP A 13 1.23 7.68 -13.66
CA ASP A 13 1.50 7.32 -15.04
C ASP A 13 0.43 6.41 -15.66
N GLU A 14 0.82 5.57 -16.60
CA GLU A 14 -0.11 4.67 -17.27
C GLU A 14 -0.54 3.52 -16.38
N ASN A 15 -1.85 3.37 -16.20
CA ASN A 15 -2.47 2.35 -15.36
C ASN A 15 -3.63 1.68 -16.10
N TYR A 16 -3.92 0.44 -15.71
CA TYR A 16 -5.05 -0.30 -16.20
C TYR A 16 -6.31 -0.02 -15.36
N PHE A 17 -7.38 0.43 -16.04
CA PHE A 17 -8.66 0.76 -15.42
C PHE A 17 -9.76 -0.17 -15.93
N GLY A 18 -9.70 -1.45 -15.55
CA GLY A 18 -10.68 -2.47 -15.86
C GLY A 18 -10.80 -2.83 -17.34
N ARG A 19 -10.94 -1.87 -18.23
CA ARG A 19 -11.14 -2.09 -19.67
C ARG A 19 -10.20 -1.29 -20.57
N ALA A 20 -9.48 -0.31 -20.01
CA ALA A 20 -8.63 0.59 -20.78
C ALA A 20 -7.42 1.04 -19.99
N MET A 21 -6.35 1.36 -20.70
CA MET A 21 -5.21 2.06 -20.14
C MET A 21 -5.55 3.55 -19.99
N ARG A 22 -5.14 4.14 -18.87
CA ARG A 22 -5.26 5.58 -18.61
C ARG A 22 -4.00 6.11 -17.98
N TYR A 23 -3.61 7.29 -18.39
CA TYR A 23 -2.56 8.05 -17.73
C TYR A 23 -3.15 8.86 -16.57
N VAL A 24 -2.61 8.71 -15.37
CA VAL A 24 -3.06 9.44 -14.18
C VAL A 24 -1.89 10.15 -13.53
N LYS A 25 -2.13 11.36 -13.04
CA LYS A 25 -1.13 12.14 -12.27
C LYS A 25 -0.99 11.63 -10.84
N VAL A 26 -2.09 11.14 -10.28
CA VAL A 26 -2.17 10.57 -8.93
C VAL A 26 -2.68 9.14 -9.05
N GLY A 27 -1.92 8.20 -8.52
CA GLY A 27 -2.30 6.77 -8.57
C GLY A 27 -3.49 6.47 -7.66
N ASN A 28 -4.13 5.33 -7.90
CA ASN A 28 -5.32 4.90 -7.17
C ASN A 28 -5.08 4.75 -5.67
N THR A 29 -3.97 4.14 -5.28
CA THR A 29 -3.62 3.96 -3.87
C THR A 29 -3.45 5.30 -3.15
N GLU A 30 -2.78 6.25 -3.78
CA GLU A 30 -2.60 7.60 -3.22
C GLU A 30 -3.93 8.34 -3.08
N THR A 31 -4.83 8.20 -4.05
CA THR A 31 -6.20 8.74 -3.97
C THR A 31 -6.95 8.20 -2.75
N VAL A 32 -6.90 6.90 -2.53
CA VAL A 32 -7.50 6.25 -1.35
C VAL A 32 -6.88 6.77 -0.05
N CYS A 33 -5.56 6.91 0.00
CA CYS A 33 -4.85 7.44 1.17
C CYS A 33 -5.22 8.88 1.48
N GLY A 34 -5.40 9.71 0.46
CA GLY A 34 -5.90 11.09 0.61
C GLY A 34 -7.28 11.13 1.26
N ILE A 35 -8.19 10.26 0.82
CA ILE A 35 -9.53 10.16 1.43
C ILE A 35 -9.44 9.71 2.89
N MET A 36 -8.59 8.73 3.20
CA MET A 36 -8.40 8.29 4.59
C MET A 36 -7.85 9.41 5.47
N LYS A 37 -6.90 10.18 4.97
CA LYS A 37 -6.34 11.32 5.71
C LYS A 37 -7.39 12.38 6.06
N ASP A 38 -8.40 12.57 5.21
CA ASP A 38 -9.53 13.46 5.51
C ASP A 38 -10.48 12.89 6.57
N LEU A 39 -10.44 11.58 6.80
CA LEU A 39 -11.35 10.89 7.73
C LEU A 39 -10.72 10.69 9.11
N ILE A 40 -9.40 10.60 9.21
CA ILE A 40 -8.68 10.34 10.46
C ILE A 40 -7.47 11.27 10.61
N ASP A 41 -7.08 11.52 11.85
CA ASP A 41 -5.82 12.19 12.16
C ASP A 41 -4.69 11.15 12.07
N ALA A 42 -3.94 11.21 10.98
CA ALA A 42 -2.83 10.30 10.72
C ALA A 42 -1.70 10.99 9.96
N ASP A 43 -0.48 10.60 10.29
CA ASP A 43 0.67 10.97 9.47
C ASP A 43 0.70 10.11 8.21
N THR A 44 1.33 10.61 7.16
CA THR A 44 1.46 9.88 5.89
C THR A 44 2.91 9.72 5.48
N PHE A 45 3.24 8.58 4.92
CA PHE A 45 4.54 8.33 4.31
C PHE A 45 4.36 7.63 2.96
N LYS A 46 4.89 8.24 1.91
CA LYS A 46 4.88 7.66 0.57
C LYS A 46 6.14 6.82 0.36
N ILE A 47 5.95 5.53 0.10
CA ILE A 47 7.02 4.61 -0.23
C ILE A 47 7.36 4.80 -1.70
N GLU A 48 8.49 5.43 -2.00
CA GLU A 48 8.95 5.71 -3.36
C GLU A 48 10.27 5.05 -3.66
N MET A 49 10.34 4.35 -4.80
CA MET A 49 11.58 3.77 -5.28
C MET A 49 12.52 4.87 -5.79
N LYS A 50 13.79 4.77 -5.46
CA LYS A 50 14.84 5.65 -5.98
C LYS A 50 14.93 5.56 -7.50
N ASP A 51 14.84 4.34 -8.02
CA ASP A 51 14.79 4.04 -9.45
C ASP A 51 13.38 3.49 -9.78
N PRO A 52 12.39 4.35 -10.12
CA PRO A 52 11.02 3.90 -10.32
C PRO A 52 10.88 3.04 -11.59
N TYR A 53 9.83 2.21 -11.60
CA TYR A 53 9.46 1.47 -12.81
C TYR A 53 9.06 2.41 -13.95
N SER A 54 9.13 1.89 -15.17
CA SER A 54 8.75 2.61 -16.38
C SER A 54 7.35 3.25 -16.25
N PRO A 55 7.13 4.45 -16.80
CA PRO A 55 5.79 5.03 -16.91
C PRO A 55 4.88 4.25 -17.86
N VAL A 56 5.42 3.43 -18.74
CA VAL A 56 4.67 2.56 -19.64
C VAL A 56 4.20 1.32 -18.88
N TYR A 57 2.89 1.10 -18.85
CA TYR A 57 2.29 0.02 -18.04
C TYR A 57 2.86 -1.36 -18.35
N MET A 58 2.91 -1.76 -19.62
CA MET A 58 3.40 -3.08 -20.03
C MET A 58 4.86 -3.31 -19.62
N THR A 59 5.70 -2.30 -19.71
CA THR A 59 7.09 -2.36 -19.26
C THR A 59 7.16 -2.47 -17.73
N CYS A 60 6.38 -1.66 -17.02
CA CYS A 60 6.30 -1.70 -15.57
C CYS A 60 5.93 -3.09 -15.04
N ILE A 61 4.92 -3.74 -15.61
CA ILE A 61 4.50 -5.06 -15.11
C ILE A 61 5.57 -6.13 -15.33
N GLU A 62 6.36 -6.04 -16.39
CA GLU A 62 7.49 -6.97 -16.62
C GLU A 62 8.66 -6.69 -15.66
N GLU A 63 8.98 -5.41 -15.42
CA GLU A 63 9.98 -5.03 -14.42
C GLU A 63 9.57 -5.51 -13.01
N ALA A 64 8.31 -5.30 -12.62
CA ALA A 64 7.77 -5.76 -11.34
C ALA A 64 7.80 -7.28 -11.20
N LYS A 65 7.53 -8.01 -12.28
CA LYS A 65 7.61 -9.48 -12.31
C LYS A 65 9.04 -9.99 -12.13
N LYS A 66 9.99 -9.33 -12.78
CA LYS A 66 11.42 -9.62 -12.63
C LYS A 66 11.86 -9.42 -11.18
N ASP A 67 11.48 -8.29 -10.57
CA ASP A 67 11.79 -7.99 -9.19
C ASP A 67 11.17 -8.98 -8.21
N LEU A 68 9.92 -9.39 -8.45
CA LEU A 68 9.27 -10.42 -7.64
C LEU A 68 10.04 -11.75 -7.68
N ARG A 69 10.43 -12.20 -8.88
CA ARG A 69 11.19 -13.45 -9.05
C ARG A 69 12.57 -13.38 -8.39
N ALA A 70 13.22 -12.23 -8.46
CA ALA A 70 14.52 -11.99 -7.85
C ALA A 70 14.43 -11.71 -6.34
N LYS A 71 13.23 -11.58 -5.77
CA LYS A 71 13.00 -11.11 -4.40
C LYS A 71 13.74 -9.81 -4.13
N ALA A 72 13.69 -8.89 -5.10
CA ALA A 72 14.39 -7.62 -5.04
C ALA A 72 13.92 -6.78 -3.85
N ARG A 73 14.84 -5.97 -3.31
CA ARG A 73 14.56 -4.97 -2.27
C ARG A 73 15.00 -3.60 -2.77
N PRO A 74 14.17 -2.96 -3.63
CA PRO A 74 14.52 -1.66 -4.20
C PRO A 74 14.84 -0.63 -3.12
N GLU A 75 15.88 0.15 -3.36
CA GLU A 75 16.21 1.29 -2.52
C GLU A 75 15.11 2.35 -2.62
N LEU A 76 14.76 2.95 -1.48
CA LEU A 76 13.74 4.00 -1.40
C LEU A 76 14.37 5.39 -1.42
N VAL A 77 13.63 6.38 -1.94
CA VAL A 77 14.05 7.80 -1.97
C VAL A 77 14.33 8.32 -0.56
N SER A 78 13.48 7.95 0.39
CA SER A 78 13.62 8.34 1.79
C SER A 78 12.98 7.28 2.69
N MET A 79 13.34 7.33 3.96
CA MET A 79 12.81 6.47 5.01
C MET A 79 12.60 7.32 6.26
N PRO A 80 11.48 7.20 6.99
CA PRO A 80 11.38 7.80 8.31
C PRO A 80 12.51 7.33 9.23
N ASP A 81 13.04 8.20 10.07
CA ASP A 81 14.09 7.82 11.02
C ASP A 81 13.61 6.73 11.99
N SER A 82 12.34 6.78 12.38
CA SER A 82 11.69 5.80 13.25
C SER A 82 10.18 5.76 13.00
N ILE A 83 9.57 4.60 13.27
CA ILE A 83 8.12 4.43 13.34
C ILE A 83 7.63 4.13 14.76
N ASP A 84 8.49 4.29 15.75
CA ASP A 84 8.19 3.93 17.15
C ASP A 84 7.00 4.69 17.74
N ALA A 85 6.76 5.92 17.26
CA ALA A 85 5.64 6.75 17.70
C ALA A 85 4.27 6.23 17.25
N TYR A 86 4.22 5.23 16.35
CA TYR A 86 2.96 4.74 15.78
C TYR A 86 2.59 3.37 16.35
N ASP A 87 1.35 3.24 16.80
CA ASP A 87 0.77 1.99 17.29
C ASP A 87 0.09 1.22 16.14
N THR A 88 -0.42 1.96 15.16
CA THR A 88 -1.12 1.43 14.00
C THR A 88 -0.50 1.94 12.71
N VAL A 89 -0.27 1.03 11.78
CA VAL A 89 0.18 1.35 10.43
C VAL A 89 -0.86 0.83 9.44
N ILE A 90 -1.50 1.76 8.73
CA ILE A 90 -2.29 1.42 7.55
C ILE A 90 -1.30 1.28 6.40
N LEU A 91 -1.20 0.09 5.84
CA LEU A 91 -0.29 -0.22 4.76
C LEU A 91 -1.09 -0.37 3.47
N ALA A 92 -0.97 0.61 2.58
CA ALA A 92 -1.72 0.66 1.33
C ALA A 92 -0.81 0.47 0.12
N TYR A 93 -1.24 -0.38 -0.81
CA TYR A 93 -0.43 -0.78 -1.97
C TYR A 93 -1.30 -1.32 -3.10
N PRO A 94 -0.84 -1.22 -4.36
CA PRO A 94 -1.47 -1.93 -5.47
C PRO A 94 -1.10 -3.41 -5.46
N ASN A 95 -1.97 -4.25 -5.99
CA ASN A 95 -1.66 -5.67 -6.22
C ASN A 95 -0.68 -5.79 -7.39
N TYR A 96 0.55 -6.20 -7.10
CA TYR A 96 1.58 -6.46 -8.09
C TYR A 96 1.89 -7.95 -8.13
N TRP A 97 1.33 -8.64 -9.13
CA TRP A 97 1.52 -10.09 -9.33
C TRP A 97 1.11 -10.93 -8.12
N GLY A 98 0.00 -10.57 -7.50
CA GLY A 98 -0.61 -11.31 -6.39
C GLY A 98 -0.06 -10.97 -5.00
N THR A 99 0.77 -9.94 -4.88
CA THR A 99 1.32 -9.46 -3.61
C THR A 99 1.59 -7.96 -3.66
N MET A 100 2.31 -7.44 -2.68
CA MET A 100 2.76 -6.04 -2.64
C MET A 100 3.91 -5.81 -3.63
N PRO A 101 4.08 -4.57 -4.13
CA PRO A 101 5.34 -4.17 -4.77
C PRO A 101 6.55 -4.47 -3.89
N MET A 102 7.68 -4.83 -4.48
CA MET A 102 8.88 -5.19 -3.72
C MET A 102 9.41 -4.05 -2.84
N ALA A 103 9.19 -2.80 -3.24
CA ALA A 103 9.52 -1.62 -2.42
C ALA A 103 8.80 -1.61 -1.06
N VAL A 104 7.59 -2.17 -0.98
CA VAL A 104 6.86 -2.29 0.28
C VAL A 104 7.54 -3.29 1.22
N PHE A 105 8.11 -4.36 0.70
CA PHE A 105 8.95 -5.28 1.49
C PHE A 105 10.20 -4.59 2.02
N THR A 106 10.84 -3.73 1.22
CA THR A 106 11.97 -2.91 1.68
C THR A 106 11.59 -2.10 2.92
N PHE A 107 10.43 -1.43 2.88
CA PHE A 107 9.92 -0.65 4.01
C PHE A 107 9.62 -1.54 5.23
N LEU A 108 8.89 -2.65 5.05
CA LEU A 108 8.51 -3.54 6.14
C LEU A 108 9.71 -4.21 6.83
N GLU A 109 10.75 -4.56 6.07
CA GLU A 109 11.94 -5.20 6.60
C GLU A 109 12.88 -4.23 7.33
N HIS A 110 12.72 -2.93 7.10
CA HIS A 110 13.59 -1.91 7.69
C HIS A 110 13.25 -1.59 9.15
N TYR A 111 11.98 -1.72 9.55
CA TYR A 111 11.50 -1.34 10.88
C TYR A 111 11.06 -2.54 11.71
N ASP A 112 11.08 -2.36 13.02
CA ASP A 112 10.46 -3.30 13.96
C ASP A 112 8.97 -3.02 14.10
N PHE A 113 8.15 -3.96 13.64
CA PHE A 113 6.69 -3.90 13.77
C PHE A 113 6.15 -4.67 14.98
N ASN A 114 7.02 -5.18 15.85
CA ASN A 114 6.60 -5.95 17.02
C ASN A 114 5.64 -5.14 17.89
N GLY A 115 4.50 -5.74 18.22
CA GLY A 115 3.46 -5.10 19.01
C GLY A 115 2.58 -4.06 18.28
N LYS A 116 2.92 -3.71 17.03
CA LYS A 116 2.11 -2.79 16.23
C LYS A 116 0.98 -3.51 15.52
N THR A 117 -0.10 -2.77 15.25
CA THR A 117 -1.19 -3.23 14.39
C THR A 117 -0.94 -2.80 12.95
N ILE A 118 -1.04 -3.74 12.01
CA ILE A 118 -0.98 -3.45 10.57
C ILE A 118 -2.36 -3.67 9.97
N LEU A 119 -2.87 -2.67 9.26
CA LEU A 119 -4.12 -2.69 8.52
C LEU A 119 -3.80 -2.67 7.01
N PRO A 120 -3.83 -3.82 6.31
CA PRO A 120 -3.55 -3.85 4.88
C PRO A 120 -4.70 -3.29 4.06
N LEU A 121 -4.37 -2.51 3.02
CA LEU A 121 -5.31 -2.05 2.00
C LEU A 121 -4.70 -2.25 0.63
N CYS A 122 -5.40 -2.96 -0.24
CA CYS A 122 -4.88 -3.29 -1.56
C CYS A 122 -5.79 -2.76 -2.66
N THR A 123 -5.25 -1.89 -3.52
CA THR A 123 -5.92 -1.47 -4.73
C THR A 123 -5.67 -2.49 -5.85
N ASN A 124 -6.71 -2.84 -6.59
CA ASN A 124 -6.65 -3.89 -7.61
C ASN A 124 -7.77 -3.71 -8.63
N GLU A 125 -7.69 -4.40 -9.76
CA GLU A 125 -8.74 -4.44 -10.78
C GLU A 125 -9.37 -5.84 -10.87
N GLY A 126 -9.74 -6.42 -9.72
CA GLY A 126 -10.41 -7.71 -9.62
C GLY A 126 -9.60 -8.83 -9.01
N SER A 127 -8.31 -8.65 -8.78
CA SER A 127 -7.42 -9.66 -8.19
C SER A 127 -7.46 -9.70 -6.65
N GLY A 128 -8.12 -8.73 -6.01
CA GLY A 128 -8.26 -8.69 -4.55
C GLY A 128 -6.94 -8.50 -3.82
N MET A 129 -6.84 -9.08 -2.63
CA MET A 129 -5.64 -9.02 -1.78
C MET A 129 -4.50 -9.93 -2.25
N GLY A 130 -4.79 -10.91 -3.10
CA GLY A 130 -3.82 -11.94 -3.45
C GLY A 130 -3.28 -12.65 -2.20
N LYS A 131 -1.98 -12.87 -2.16
CA LYS A 131 -1.29 -13.44 -0.98
C LYS A 131 -0.65 -12.38 -0.08
N SER A 132 -0.97 -11.10 -0.29
CA SER A 132 -0.30 -9.99 0.38
C SER A 132 -0.45 -10.01 1.90
N GLU A 133 -1.61 -10.34 2.43
CA GLU A 133 -1.82 -10.46 3.89
C GLU A 133 -0.92 -11.52 4.52
N ARG A 134 -0.78 -12.67 3.86
CA ARG A 134 0.14 -13.73 4.29
C ARG A 134 1.59 -13.26 4.25
N ASP A 135 1.96 -12.55 3.20
CA ASP A 135 3.33 -12.04 3.04
C ASP A 135 3.65 -10.97 4.11
N ILE A 136 2.70 -10.11 4.46
CA ILE A 136 2.86 -9.14 5.57
C ILE A 136 3.08 -9.88 6.89
N LYS A 137 2.25 -10.88 7.21
CA LYS A 137 2.38 -11.68 8.43
C LYS A 137 3.73 -12.37 8.52
N LYS A 138 4.21 -12.89 7.40
CA LYS A 138 5.52 -13.55 7.32
C LYS A 138 6.68 -12.56 7.51
N THR A 139 6.56 -11.37 6.93
CA THR A 139 7.59 -10.32 6.99
C THR A 139 7.64 -9.65 8.37
N CYS A 140 6.48 -9.51 9.02
CA CYS A 140 6.33 -8.83 10.32
C CYS A 140 5.71 -9.78 11.36
N PRO A 141 6.41 -10.84 11.80
CA PRO A 141 5.82 -11.90 12.63
C PRO A 141 5.34 -11.43 14.01
N GLY A 142 5.90 -10.33 14.53
CA GLY A 142 5.50 -9.76 15.81
C GLY A 142 4.35 -8.75 15.74
N ALA A 143 3.87 -8.43 14.54
CA ALA A 143 2.77 -7.49 14.33
C ALA A 143 1.41 -8.18 14.43
N VAL A 144 0.39 -7.41 14.82
CA VAL A 144 -1.02 -7.82 14.73
C VAL A 144 -1.55 -7.39 13.36
N VAL A 145 -1.61 -8.31 12.41
CA VAL A 145 -2.11 -8.04 11.07
C VAL A 145 -3.61 -8.30 11.01
N LYS A 146 -4.38 -7.24 10.81
CA LYS A 146 -5.85 -7.33 10.71
C LYS A 146 -6.28 -7.75 9.29
N GLY A 147 -7.56 -8.11 9.14
CA GLY A 147 -8.13 -8.38 7.83
C GLY A 147 -8.02 -7.16 6.90
N GLY A 148 -7.50 -7.38 5.70
CA GLY A 148 -7.25 -6.33 4.74
C GLY A 148 -8.50 -5.88 3.99
N LEU A 149 -8.43 -4.68 3.40
CA LEU A 149 -9.49 -4.11 2.57
C LEU A 149 -9.05 -4.06 1.11
N PRO A 150 -9.68 -4.85 0.21
CA PRO A 150 -9.48 -4.66 -1.22
C PRO A 150 -10.34 -3.50 -1.72
N ILE A 151 -9.74 -2.62 -2.52
CA ILE A 151 -10.43 -1.51 -3.20
C ILE A 151 -10.21 -1.66 -4.69
N THR A 152 -11.28 -1.64 -5.48
CA THR A 152 -11.16 -1.57 -6.93
C THR A 152 -10.55 -0.23 -7.33
N GLY A 153 -9.41 -0.26 -7.98
CA GLY A 153 -8.61 0.94 -8.26
C GLY A 153 -9.36 1.98 -9.10
N SER A 154 -10.09 1.54 -10.12
CA SER A 154 -10.93 2.41 -10.94
C SER A 154 -12.05 3.11 -10.16
N MET A 155 -12.38 2.62 -8.96
CA MET A 155 -13.39 3.17 -8.04
C MET A 155 -12.76 3.90 -6.84
N ALA A 156 -11.46 4.15 -6.87
CA ALA A 156 -10.72 4.76 -5.75
C ALA A 156 -11.36 6.08 -5.27
N GLY A 157 -11.73 6.95 -6.19
CA GLY A 157 -12.36 8.24 -5.88
C GLY A 157 -13.74 8.13 -5.22
N GLU A 158 -14.40 7.00 -5.33
CA GLU A 158 -15.74 6.74 -4.78
C GLU A 158 -15.70 5.87 -3.52
N SER A 159 -14.51 5.61 -2.97
CA SER A 159 -14.31 4.66 -1.88
C SER A 159 -14.60 5.20 -0.46
N ARG A 160 -14.96 6.48 -0.33
CA ARG A 160 -15.10 7.18 0.96
C ARG A 160 -15.95 6.43 2.00
N GLU A 161 -17.15 5.99 1.61
CA GLU A 161 -18.05 5.30 2.55
C GLU A 161 -17.54 3.90 2.93
N THR A 162 -16.91 3.21 2.01
CA THR A 162 -16.26 1.92 2.27
C THR A 162 -15.09 2.09 3.26
N LEU A 163 -14.26 3.08 3.03
CA LEU A 163 -13.15 3.43 3.92
C LEU A 163 -13.63 3.82 5.30
N LYS A 164 -14.66 4.67 5.38
CA LYS A 164 -15.24 5.09 6.65
C LYS A 164 -15.74 3.90 7.49
N ARG A 165 -16.45 2.96 6.87
CA ARG A 165 -16.91 1.73 7.55
C ARG A 165 -15.75 0.87 8.04
N TRP A 166 -14.72 0.71 7.21
CA TRP A 166 -13.53 -0.06 7.56
C TRP A 166 -12.72 0.57 8.70
N LEU A 167 -12.52 1.88 8.64
CA LEU A 167 -11.84 2.63 9.71
C LEU A 167 -12.60 2.54 11.02
N LYS A 168 -13.94 2.67 10.97
CA LYS A 168 -14.80 2.51 12.15
C LYS A 168 -14.72 1.10 12.73
N ALA A 169 -14.76 0.07 11.90
CA ALA A 169 -14.62 -1.32 12.34
C ALA A 169 -13.28 -1.59 13.03
N ASN A 170 -12.25 -0.83 12.67
CA ASN A 170 -10.91 -0.90 13.27
C ASN A 170 -10.69 0.14 14.38
N ARG A 171 -11.73 0.85 14.81
CA ARG A 171 -11.72 1.83 15.91
C ARG A 171 -10.77 3.02 15.67
N LEU A 172 -10.65 3.46 14.43
CA LEU A 172 -9.87 4.65 14.07
C LEU A 172 -10.73 5.91 13.93
N ILE A 173 -12.04 5.76 13.91
CA ILE A 173 -13.08 6.79 14.01
C ILE A 173 -14.27 6.27 14.79
#